data_1d1bcc025bbc9f095b9dc124f38c53b3
#
_entry.id   1d1bcc025bbc9f095b9dc124f38c53b3
#
_cell.length_a   1.000
_cell.length_b   1.000
_cell.length_c   1.000
_cell.angle_alpha   90.00
_cell.angle_beta   90.00
_cell.angle_gamma   90.00
#
_symmetry.space_group_name_H-M   'P 1'
#
loop_
_entity.id
_entity.type
_entity.pdbx_description
1 polymer ?
#
loop_
_entity_poly.entity_id
_entity_poly.type
_entity_poly.pdbx_seq_one_letter_code
_entity_poly.pdbx_strand_id
1 'polypeptide(L)'
;KMLQQHTKDVSIVTGKHATHDNILGKLQAICKRAQPDDQIIFFYSGHGLPGGICPVDGLLSYDEICNALAKSRAKNKFCFIEACHSGSVKESSPNAKAIQQHADRGNVAFFVGCRPEESSIVLGTIGAGAFSQALITGLRGKSDYNGDKAITVMELFKYAYNDVLHRLGGKQHPQLICPKSMHDTPVIRW
;
A
#
# COMPACT_ATOMS: atom_id res chain seq x y z
N LYS A 1 10.32 -1.56 10.79
CA LYS A 1 11.59 -0.93 11.24
C LYS A 1 11.97 0.31 10.41
N MET A 2 11.88 0.27 9.06
CA MET A 2 12.23 1.44 8.22
C MET A 2 11.32 2.65 8.52
N LEU A 3 10.01 2.49 8.49
CA LEU A 3 9.07 3.58 8.78
C LEU A 3 9.23 4.14 10.19
N GLN A 4 9.63 3.32 11.16
CA GLN A 4 9.88 3.76 12.54
C GLN A 4 11.06 4.72 12.68
N GLN A 5 11.92 4.83 11.67
CA GLN A 5 13.00 5.82 11.64
C GLN A 5 12.48 7.22 11.29
N HIS A 6 11.31 7.30 10.64
CA HIS A 6 10.72 8.55 10.16
C HIS A 6 9.50 9.01 10.98
N THR A 7 8.89 8.12 11.77
CA THR A 7 7.76 8.45 12.64
C THR A 7 7.75 7.59 13.90
N LYS A 8 7.30 8.18 15.01
CA LYS A 8 7.04 7.47 16.28
C LYS A 8 5.63 6.88 16.34
N ASP A 9 4.71 7.36 15.49
CA ASP A 9 3.32 6.92 15.46
C ASP A 9 3.17 5.71 14.53
N VAL A 10 3.55 4.55 15.02
CA VAL A 10 3.45 3.28 14.30
C VAL A 10 2.63 2.27 15.10
N SER A 11 1.53 1.81 14.52
CA SER A 11 0.75 0.67 15.03
C SER A 11 1.11 -0.59 14.26
N ILE A 12 1.51 -1.63 14.97
CA ILE A 12 1.85 -2.94 14.39
C ILE A 12 0.84 -3.96 14.87
N VAL A 13 0.25 -4.71 13.94
CA VAL A 13 -0.71 -5.79 14.21
C VAL A 13 -0.24 -7.04 13.48
N THR A 14 0.01 -8.13 14.20
CA THR A 14 0.57 -9.36 13.65
C THR A 14 -0.01 -10.61 14.32
N GLY A 15 0.13 -11.76 13.65
CA GLY A 15 -0.25 -13.08 14.15
C GLY A 15 -1.73 -13.11 14.52
N LYS A 16 -2.07 -13.79 15.63
CA LYS A 16 -3.46 -13.96 16.10
C LYS A 16 -4.20 -12.67 16.41
N HIS A 17 -3.48 -11.55 16.54
CA HIS A 17 -4.08 -10.24 16.78
C HIS A 17 -4.45 -9.49 15.50
N ALA A 18 -4.08 -10.02 14.34
CA ALA A 18 -4.42 -9.43 13.04
C ALA A 18 -5.85 -9.78 12.64
N THR A 19 -6.81 -9.45 13.50
CA THR A 19 -8.25 -9.59 13.26
C THR A 19 -8.78 -8.40 12.47
N HIS A 20 -9.92 -8.60 11.82
CA HIS A 20 -10.65 -7.57 11.09
C HIS A 20 -10.82 -6.30 11.94
N ASP A 21 -11.44 -6.43 13.11
CA ASP A 21 -11.76 -5.29 13.97
C ASP A 21 -10.51 -4.59 14.52
N ASN A 22 -9.46 -5.36 14.83
CA ASN A 22 -8.24 -4.76 15.35
C ASN A 22 -7.49 -3.97 14.27
N ILE A 23 -7.40 -4.49 13.05
CA ILE A 23 -6.78 -3.79 11.92
C ILE A 23 -7.56 -2.52 11.59
N LEU A 24 -8.89 -2.66 11.38
CA LEU A 24 -9.75 -1.54 11.02
C LEU A 24 -9.81 -0.49 12.14
N GLY A 25 -9.93 -0.92 13.39
CA GLY A 25 -9.96 -0.01 14.54
C GLY A 25 -8.66 0.79 14.72
N LYS A 26 -7.49 0.15 14.51
CA LYS A 26 -6.20 0.85 14.52
C LYS A 26 -6.09 1.86 13.39
N LEU A 27 -6.51 1.48 12.18
CA LEU A 27 -6.53 2.40 11.04
C LEU A 27 -7.43 3.61 11.32
N GLN A 28 -8.65 3.37 11.81
CA GLN A 28 -9.59 4.44 12.15
C GLN A 28 -9.06 5.36 13.25
N ALA A 29 -8.38 4.82 14.26
CA ALA A 29 -7.77 5.60 15.32
C ALA A 29 -6.65 6.52 14.79
N ILE A 30 -5.81 6.03 13.87
CA ILE A 30 -4.80 6.85 13.18
C ILE A 30 -5.49 7.94 12.35
N CYS A 31 -6.48 7.57 11.54
CA CYS A 31 -7.22 8.50 10.70
C CYS A 31 -7.87 9.63 11.49
N LYS A 32 -8.41 9.32 12.68
CA LYS A 32 -9.10 10.29 13.55
C LYS A 32 -8.16 11.36 14.10
N ARG A 33 -6.91 10.99 14.48
CA ARG A 33 -5.95 11.93 15.08
C ARG A 33 -5.07 12.67 14.07
N ALA A 34 -4.98 12.16 12.84
CA ALA A 34 -4.16 12.74 11.80
C ALA A 34 -4.58 14.18 11.46
N GLN A 35 -3.60 15.07 11.30
CA GLN A 35 -3.77 16.46 10.93
C GLN A 35 -3.66 16.63 9.39
N PRO A 36 -4.06 17.80 8.84
CA PRO A 36 -4.01 18.02 7.40
C PRO A 36 -2.63 17.85 6.75
N ASP A 37 -1.57 18.17 7.46
CA ASP A 37 -0.20 18.08 6.95
C ASP A 37 0.47 16.71 7.24
N ASP A 38 -0.23 15.82 7.94
CA ASP A 38 0.24 14.45 8.15
C ASP A 38 0.08 13.60 6.88
N GLN A 39 0.88 12.54 6.83
CA GLN A 39 0.74 11.46 5.85
C GLN A 39 0.35 10.18 6.59
N ILE A 40 -0.58 9.43 6.01
CA ILE A 40 -0.95 8.11 6.53
C ILE A 40 -0.37 7.04 5.63
N ILE A 41 0.33 6.08 6.23
CA ILE A 41 0.82 4.89 5.55
C ILE A 41 0.13 3.67 6.15
N PHE A 42 -0.61 2.94 5.32
CA PHE A 42 -1.15 1.62 5.61
C PHE A 42 -0.34 0.58 4.84
N PHE A 43 0.29 -0.34 5.55
CA PHE A 43 1.02 -1.45 4.95
C PHE A 43 0.41 -2.77 5.38
N TYR A 44 0.16 -3.64 4.43
CA TYR A 44 -0.30 -5.01 4.66
C TYR A 44 0.54 -6.00 3.86
N SER A 45 0.92 -7.10 4.52
CA SER A 45 1.53 -8.26 3.88
C SER A 45 0.89 -9.52 4.44
N GLY A 46 0.25 -10.32 3.59
CA GLY A 46 -0.48 -11.51 4.01
C GLY A 46 -1.36 -12.10 2.91
N HIS A 47 -2.38 -12.84 3.31
CA HIS A 47 -3.35 -13.38 2.36
C HIS A 47 -4.34 -12.32 1.87
N GLY A 48 -4.80 -12.48 0.64
CA GLY A 48 -5.83 -11.64 0.04
C GLY A 48 -6.82 -12.48 -0.74
N LEU A 49 -7.99 -11.92 -0.92
CA LEU A 49 -9.08 -12.43 -1.75
C LEU A 49 -9.57 -11.32 -2.67
N PRO A 50 -10.33 -11.64 -3.74
CA PRO A 50 -10.99 -10.61 -4.52
C PRO A 50 -11.79 -9.67 -3.63
N GLY A 51 -11.49 -8.36 -3.70
CA GLY A 51 -12.19 -7.33 -2.94
C GLY A 51 -11.61 -6.96 -1.57
N GLY A 52 -10.53 -7.62 -1.10
CA GLY A 52 -9.96 -7.26 0.20
C GLY A 52 -8.73 -8.05 0.64
N ILE A 53 -8.29 -7.74 1.83
CA ILE A 53 -7.23 -8.46 2.56
C ILE A 53 -7.86 -9.46 3.53
N CYS A 54 -7.11 -10.51 3.92
CA CYS A 54 -7.59 -11.57 4.80
C CYS A 54 -6.93 -11.48 6.19
N PRO A 55 -7.56 -10.80 7.14
CA PRO A 55 -7.27 -10.99 8.56
C PRO A 55 -7.44 -12.45 8.98
N VAL A 56 -7.02 -12.80 10.20
CA VAL A 56 -7.11 -14.17 10.73
C VAL A 56 -8.55 -14.67 10.94
N ASP A 57 -9.52 -13.77 10.95
CA ASP A 57 -10.93 -14.01 11.26
C ASP A 57 -11.90 -13.68 10.10
N GLY A 58 -11.38 -13.39 8.91
CA GLY A 58 -12.27 -13.15 7.76
C GLY A 58 -11.70 -12.25 6.68
N LEU A 59 -12.55 -11.44 6.08
CA LEU A 59 -12.23 -10.48 5.03
C LEU A 59 -12.36 -9.04 5.55
N LEU A 60 -11.34 -8.22 5.34
CA LEU A 60 -11.42 -6.77 5.45
C LEU A 60 -11.42 -6.18 4.03
N SER A 61 -12.52 -5.62 3.63
CA SER A 61 -12.73 -5.14 2.27
C SER A 61 -11.93 -3.86 1.98
N TYR A 62 -11.57 -3.66 0.71
CA TYR A 62 -10.95 -2.41 0.28
C TYR A 62 -11.88 -1.21 0.47
N ASP A 63 -13.20 -1.40 0.38
CA ASP A 63 -14.20 -0.35 0.66
C ASP A 63 -14.12 0.13 2.11
N GLU A 64 -13.98 -0.78 3.08
CA GLU A 64 -13.84 -0.41 4.49
C GLU A 64 -12.54 0.35 4.74
N ILE A 65 -11.43 -0.10 4.14
CA ILE A 65 -10.13 0.59 4.22
C ILE A 65 -10.25 2.00 3.62
N CYS A 66 -10.81 2.11 2.41
CA CYS A 66 -11.03 3.39 1.73
C CYS A 66 -11.92 4.34 2.55
N ASN A 67 -13.03 3.82 3.10
CA ASN A 67 -13.95 4.60 3.92
C ASN A 67 -13.30 5.09 5.21
N ALA A 68 -12.43 4.29 5.83
CA ALA A 68 -11.66 4.73 6.99
C ALA A 68 -10.69 5.85 6.63
N LEU A 69 -9.93 5.68 5.53
CA LEU A 69 -8.97 6.66 5.04
C LEU A 69 -9.65 7.97 4.59
N ALA A 70 -10.81 7.90 3.94
CA ALA A 70 -11.56 9.07 3.47
C ALA A 70 -12.04 9.97 4.61
N LYS A 71 -12.26 9.40 5.80
CA LYS A 71 -12.63 10.18 7.01
C LYS A 71 -11.48 10.95 7.62
N SER A 72 -10.24 10.69 7.22
CA SER A 72 -9.07 11.40 7.75
C SER A 72 -8.87 12.76 7.11
N ARG A 73 -8.42 13.72 7.91
CA ARG A 73 -8.03 15.06 7.46
C ARG A 73 -6.66 15.09 6.77
N ALA A 74 -5.84 14.05 6.92
CA ALA A 74 -4.54 13.98 6.27
C ALA A 74 -4.68 14.14 4.75
N LYS A 75 -3.84 14.98 4.14
CA LYS A 75 -3.88 15.26 2.70
C LYS A 75 -3.49 14.04 1.87
N ASN A 76 -2.46 13.30 2.30
CA ASN A 76 -1.87 12.21 1.53
C ASN A 76 -1.97 10.90 2.28
N LYS A 77 -2.40 9.86 1.60
CA LYS A 77 -2.57 8.52 2.16
C LYS A 77 -2.00 7.49 1.20
N PHE A 78 -1.18 6.60 1.71
CA PHE A 78 -0.49 5.58 0.93
C PHE A 78 -0.85 4.20 1.47
N CYS A 79 -1.36 3.34 0.61
CA CYS A 79 -1.66 1.94 0.90
C CYS A 79 -0.70 1.04 0.13
N PHE A 80 0.10 0.27 0.85
CA PHE A 80 0.99 -0.74 0.29
C PHE A 80 0.44 -2.11 0.64
N ILE A 81 0.04 -2.88 -0.37
CA ILE A 81 -0.63 -4.17 -0.18
C ILE A 81 0.13 -5.26 -0.93
N GLU A 82 0.75 -6.15 -0.18
CA GLU A 82 1.37 -7.37 -0.69
C GLU A 82 0.55 -8.58 -0.30
N ALA A 83 -0.35 -8.98 -1.19
CA ALA A 83 -1.24 -10.12 -1.02
C ALA A 83 -1.58 -10.73 -2.38
N CYS A 84 -1.90 -12.02 -2.42
CA CYS A 84 -2.52 -12.64 -3.59
C CYS A 84 -3.80 -11.88 -3.93
N HIS A 85 -4.11 -11.77 -5.22
CA HIS A 85 -5.29 -11.04 -5.70
C HIS A 85 -5.38 -9.56 -5.27
N SER A 86 -4.24 -8.96 -4.82
CA SER A 86 -4.23 -7.55 -4.41
C SER A 86 -4.62 -6.59 -5.53
N GLY A 87 -4.32 -6.95 -6.79
CA GLY A 87 -4.74 -6.20 -7.97
C GLY A 87 -6.26 -6.16 -8.19
N SER A 88 -7.04 -6.99 -7.46
CA SER A 88 -8.51 -6.94 -7.50
C SER A 88 -9.10 -5.61 -7.01
N VAL A 89 -8.29 -4.78 -6.36
CA VAL A 89 -8.63 -3.38 -6.09
C VAL A 89 -9.03 -2.66 -7.39
N LYS A 90 -8.44 -3.03 -8.54
CA LYS A 90 -8.68 -2.38 -9.83
C LYS A 90 -9.80 -3.02 -10.67
N GLU A 91 -9.91 -4.34 -10.71
CA GLU A 91 -10.66 -5.01 -11.79
C GLU A 91 -11.81 -5.95 -11.34
N SER A 92 -11.78 -6.53 -10.16
CA SER A 92 -12.67 -7.65 -9.79
C SER A 92 -13.81 -7.29 -8.85
N SER A 93 -13.89 -6.07 -8.38
CA SER A 93 -15.01 -5.63 -7.56
C SER A 93 -16.08 -5.04 -8.46
N PRO A 94 -17.38 -5.38 -8.28
CA PRO A 94 -18.46 -4.58 -8.83
C PRO A 94 -18.31 -3.09 -8.46
N ASN A 95 -17.46 -2.78 -7.49
CA ASN A 95 -17.11 -1.47 -6.97
C ASN A 95 -15.74 -0.95 -7.44
N ALA A 96 -15.07 -1.49 -8.47
CA ALA A 96 -13.76 -0.99 -8.93
C ALA A 96 -13.81 0.52 -9.26
N LYS A 97 -14.91 0.98 -9.85
CA LYS A 97 -15.17 2.42 -10.03
C LYS A 97 -15.30 3.17 -8.70
N ALA A 98 -15.90 2.55 -7.68
CA ALA A 98 -16.05 3.15 -6.36
C ALA A 98 -14.68 3.26 -5.66
N ILE A 99 -13.83 2.25 -5.76
CA ILE A 99 -12.47 2.30 -5.20
C ILE A 99 -11.65 3.40 -5.87
N GLN A 100 -11.71 3.53 -7.20
CA GLN A 100 -11.05 4.65 -7.89
C GLN A 100 -11.63 6.00 -7.44
N GLN A 101 -12.95 6.11 -7.29
CA GLN A 101 -13.59 7.33 -6.77
C GLN A 101 -13.17 7.63 -5.32
N HIS A 102 -13.02 6.61 -4.48
CA HIS A 102 -12.52 6.77 -3.11
C HIS A 102 -11.06 7.19 -3.10
N ALA A 103 -10.23 6.60 -3.97
CA ALA A 103 -8.84 7.01 -4.15
C ALA A 103 -8.75 8.48 -4.58
N ASP A 104 -9.55 8.88 -5.57
CA ASP A 104 -9.58 10.23 -6.08
C ASP A 104 -10.05 11.26 -5.03
N ARG A 105 -11.15 10.97 -4.33
CA ARG A 105 -11.70 11.87 -3.29
C ARG A 105 -10.83 11.95 -2.04
N GLY A 106 -10.20 10.84 -1.68
CA GLY A 106 -9.43 10.70 -0.45
C GLY A 106 -7.96 11.05 -0.57
N ASN A 107 -7.45 11.35 -1.77
CA ASN A 107 -6.01 11.39 -2.05
C ASN A 107 -5.30 10.15 -1.51
N VAL A 108 -5.72 8.97 -1.97
CA VAL A 108 -5.14 7.68 -1.59
C VAL A 108 -4.39 7.08 -2.78
N ALA A 109 -3.13 6.75 -2.59
CA ALA A 109 -2.38 5.97 -3.55
C ALA A 109 -2.27 4.51 -3.08
N PHE A 110 -2.84 3.59 -3.85
CA PHE A 110 -2.72 2.15 -3.63
C PHE A 110 -1.60 1.60 -4.49
N PHE A 111 -0.59 1.07 -3.84
CA PHE A 111 0.46 0.26 -4.42
C PHE A 111 0.12 -1.20 -4.13
N VAL A 112 -0.20 -1.98 -5.14
CA VAL A 112 -0.57 -3.39 -4.97
C VAL A 112 0.47 -4.29 -5.63
N GLY A 113 0.78 -5.42 -4.99
CA GLY A 113 1.93 -6.24 -5.33
C GLY A 113 1.79 -7.02 -6.63
N CYS A 114 0.57 -7.30 -7.10
CA CYS A 114 0.31 -8.14 -8.27
C CYS A 114 -1.02 -7.81 -8.93
N ARG A 115 -1.23 -8.31 -10.14
CA ARG A 115 -2.54 -8.28 -10.84
C ARG A 115 -3.57 -9.19 -10.16
N PRO A 116 -4.87 -9.04 -10.47
CA PRO A 116 -5.93 -9.85 -9.88
C PRO A 116 -5.74 -11.36 -10.04
N GLU A 117 -5.23 -11.76 -11.19
CA GLU A 117 -5.01 -13.17 -11.57
C GLU A 117 -3.65 -13.73 -11.10
N GLU A 118 -2.82 -12.88 -10.49
CA GLU A 118 -1.47 -13.24 -10.08
C GLU A 118 -1.38 -13.51 -8.58
N SER A 119 -0.40 -14.32 -8.20
CA SER A 119 -0.03 -14.54 -6.80
C SER A 119 1.21 -13.69 -6.44
N SER A 120 1.21 -13.14 -5.24
CA SER A 120 2.40 -12.51 -4.68
C SER A 120 3.46 -13.54 -4.35
N ILE A 121 4.68 -13.33 -4.82
CA ILE A 121 5.79 -14.29 -4.68
C ILE A 121 6.70 -13.88 -3.51
N VAL A 122 6.93 -14.82 -2.59
CA VAL A 122 7.86 -14.66 -1.47
C VAL A 122 9.24 -15.14 -1.92
N LEU A 123 10.26 -14.31 -1.76
CA LEU A 123 11.64 -14.68 -2.04
C LEU A 123 12.22 -15.51 -0.88
N GLY A 124 12.54 -16.76 -1.15
CA GLY A 124 12.72 -17.87 -0.19
C GLY A 124 13.68 -17.68 0.98
N THR A 125 14.71 -16.82 0.90
CA THR A 125 15.72 -16.69 1.97
C THR A 125 15.44 -15.59 3.00
N ILE A 126 14.54 -14.66 2.71
CA ILE A 126 14.33 -13.46 3.54
C ILE A 126 12.92 -13.41 4.14
N GLY A 127 12.02 -14.30 3.74
CA GLY A 127 10.64 -14.38 4.27
C GLY A 127 9.78 -13.15 3.95
N ALA A 128 10.24 -12.25 3.08
CA ALA A 128 9.49 -11.07 2.62
C ALA A 128 9.16 -11.22 1.13
N GLY A 129 8.00 -10.74 0.74
CA GLY A 129 7.60 -10.74 -0.67
C GLY A 129 8.48 -9.83 -1.52
N ALA A 130 8.57 -10.15 -2.80
CA ALA A 130 9.40 -9.41 -3.76
C ALA A 130 9.00 -7.92 -3.83
N PHE A 131 7.70 -7.65 -3.77
CA PHE A 131 7.18 -6.29 -3.83
C PHE A 131 7.57 -5.46 -2.59
N SER A 132 7.41 -6.01 -1.38
CA SER A 132 7.84 -5.32 -0.15
C SER A 132 9.35 -5.01 -0.17
N GLN A 133 10.17 -5.93 -0.67
CA GLN A 133 11.60 -5.70 -0.79
C GLN A 133 11.93 -4.58 -1.77
N ALA A 134 11.25 -4.56 -2.92
CA ALA A 134 11.39 -3.50 -3.91
C ALA A 134 10.99 -2.13 -3.32
N LEU A 135 9.86 -2.06 -2.61
CA LEU A 135 9.43 -0.84 -1.92
C LEU A 135 10.47 -0.35 -0.90
N ILE A 136 10.98 -1.25 -0.04
CA ILE A 136 11.98 -0.90 0.97
C ILE A 136 13.27 -0.39 0.31
N THR A 137 13.71 -1.03 -0.77
CA THR A 137 14.92 -0.63 -1.50
C THR A 137 14.73 0.71 -2.18
N GLY A 138 13.57 0.92 -2.82
CA GLY A 138 13.20 2.20 -3.42
C GLY A 138 13.19 3.32 -2.39
N LEU A 139 12.47 3.13 -1.28
CA LEU A 139 12.37 4.13 -0.19
C LEU A 139 13.71 4.44 0.52
N ARG A 140 14.74 3.62 0.33
CA ARG A 140 16.11 3.90 0.80
C ARG A 140 16.93 4.75 -0.18
N GLY A 141 16.30 5.36 -1.16
CA GLY A 141 16.91 6.27 -2.11
C GLY A 141 17.14 5.71 -3.52
N LYS A 142 16.94 4.40 -3.75
CA LYS A 142 17.17 3.81 -5.08
C LYS A 142 16.15 4.26 -6.13
N SER A 143 15.02 4.79 -5.72
CA SER A 143 14.00 5.36 -6.61
C SER A 143 14.07 6.88 -6.76
N ASP A 144 14.99 7.55 -6.09
CA ASP A 144 15.29 8.97 -6.31
C ASP A 144 16.08 9.13 -7.62
N TYR A 145 15.36 9.25 -8.74
CA TYR A 145 15.97 9.29 -10.06
C TYR A 145 16.52 10.68 -10.45
N ASN A 146 15.97 11.72 -9.83
CA ASN A 146 16.33 13.11 -10.12
C ASN A 146 17.33 13.70 -9.12
N GLY A 147 17.60 13.00 -8.00
CA GLY A 147 18.55 13.41 -6.97
C GLY A 147 18.08 14.55 -6.07
N ASP A 148 16.75 14.81 -6.03
CA ASP A 148 16.18 15.93 -5.27
C ASP A 148 15.94 15.60 -3.78
N LYS A 149 16.34 14.41 -3.34
CA LYS A 149 16.18 13.91 -1.96
C LYS A 149 14.70 13.74 -1.56
N ALA A 150 13.84 13.54 -2.53
CA ALA A 150 12.47 13.13 -2.32
C ALA A 150 12.17 11.88 -3.16
N ILE A 151 11.24 11.07 -2.74
CA ILE A 151 10.75 9.95 -3.54
C ILE A 151 9.25 10.16 -3.71
N THR A 152 8.86 10.44 -4.93
CA THR A 152 7.46 10.60 -5.33
C THR A 152 6.75 9.27 -5.50
N VAL A 153 5.42 9.31 -5.55
CA VAL A 153 4.57 8.14 -5.85
C VAL A 153 5.02 7.46 -7.15
N MET A 154 5.26 8.23 -8.21
CA MET A 154 5.63 7.65 -9.50
C MET A 154 7.05 7.10 -9.54
N GLU A 155 7.99 7.73 -8.88
CA GLU A 155 9.37 7.22 -8.78
C GLU A 155 9.40 5.89 -8.02
N LEU A 156 8.73 5.84 -6.85
CA LEU A 156 8.64 4.61 -6.08
C LEU A 156 7.96 3.49 -6.86
N PHE A 157 6.84 3.80 -7.54
CA PHE A 157 6.13 2.80 -8.33
C PHE A 157 6.95 2.28 -9.51
N LYS A 158 7.56 3.17 -10.29
CA LYS A 158 8.42 2.77 -11.43
C LYS A 158 9.56 1.88 -10.97
N TYR A 159 10.22 2.24 -9.87
CA TYR A 159 11.29 1.44 -9.30
C TYR A 159 10.76 0.05 -8.88
N ALA A 160 9.71 -0.01 -8.06
CA ALA A 160 9.18 -1.26 -7.55
C ALA A 160 8.67 -2.18 -8.67
N TYR A 161 7.99 -1.61 -9.68
CA TYR A 161 7.52 -2.35 -10.85
C TYR A 161 8.69 -3.01 -11.62
N ASN A 162 9.70 -2.24 -11.97
CA ASN A 162 10.84 -2.73 -12.74
C ASN A 162 11.67 -3.77 -11.95
N ASP A 163 11.90 -3.53 -10.66
CA ASP A 163 12.65 -4.44 -9.79
C ASP A 163 11.94 -5.79 -9.64
N VAL A 164 10.63 -5.79 -9.39
CA VAL A 164 9.82 -7.01 -9.29
C VAL A 164 9.79 -7.76 -10.63
N LEU A 165 9.53 -7.07 -11.74
CA LEU A 165 9.53 -7.68 -13.07
C LEU A 165 10.85 -8.37 -13.38
N HIS A 166 11.96 -7.68 -13.14
CA HIS A 166 13.29 -8.19 -13.42
C HIS A 166 13.60 -9.42 -12.55
N ARG A 167 13.36 -9.33 -11.23
CA ARG A 167 13.67 -10.43 -10.28
C ARG A 167 12.85 -11.67 -10.52
N LEU A 168 11.61 -11.53 -10.95
CA LEU A 168 10.64 -12.63 -11.10
C LEU A 168 10.41 -13.05 -12.56
N GLY A 169 11.19 -12.52 -13.50
CA GLY A 169 11.07 -12.88 -14.92
C GLY A 169 9.67 -12.63 -15.50
N GLY A 170 9.02 -11.54 -15.07
CA GLY A 170 7.69 -11.18 -15.55
C GLY A 170 6.52 -12.00 -14.96
N LYS A 171 6.72 -12.70 -13.86
CA LYS A 171 5.66 -13.52 -13.23
C LYS A 171 4.75 -12.76 -12.27
N GLN A 172 5.10 -11.54 -11.91
CA GLN A 172 4.35 -10.69 -11.00
C GLN A 172 4.43 -9.24 -11.48
N HIS A 173 3.27 -8.57 -11.56
CA HIS A 173 3.15 -7.21 -12.07
C HIS A 173 2.50 -6.31 -11.04
N PRO A 174 3.29 -5.54 -10.27
CA PRO A 174 2.76 -4.52 -9.38
C PRO A 174 1.86 -3.53 -10.11
N GLN A 175 0.89 -2.97 -9.40
CA GLN A 175 -0.03 -1.98 -9.93
C GLN A 175 -0.11 -0.75 -9.04
N LEU A 176 -0.42 0.39 -9.64
CA LEU A 176 -0.69 1.64 -8.96
C LEU A 176 -2.10 2.12 -9.29
N ILE A 177 -2.87 2.42 -8.26
CA ILE A 177 -4.19 3.06 -8.36
C ILE A 177 -4.10 4.34 -7.55
N CYS A 178 -4.03 5.47 -8.22
CA CYS A 178 -3.97 6.76 -7.54
C CYS A 178 -4.49 7.89 -8.44
N PRO A 179 -4.95 9.00 -7.83
CA PRO A 179 -5.22 10.24 -8.56
C PRO A 179 -3.98 10.74 -9.28
N LYS A 180 -4.14 11.29 -10.48
CA LYS A 180 -3.02 11.92 -11.21
C LYS A 180 -2.35 13.05 -10.40
N SER A 181 -3.13 13.76 -9.57
CA SER A 181 -2.64 14.80 -8.68
C SER A 181 -1.62 14.31 -7.64
N MET A 182 -1.59 12.99 -7.37
CA MET A 182 -0.64 12.40 -6.42
C MET A 182 0.66 11.90 -7.08
N HIS A 183 0.78 11.91 -8.40
CA HIS A 183 1.94 11.33 -9.09
C HIS A 183 3.27 11.91 -8.58
N ASP A 184 3.33 13.22 -8.39
CA ASP A 184 4.52 13.94 -7.93
C ASP A 184 4.50 14.20 -6.40
N THR A 185 3.53 13.60 -5.69
CA THR A 185 3.45 13.70 -4.24
C THR A 185 4.58 12.89 -3.61
N PRO A 186 5.40 13.50 -2.73
CA PRO A 186 6.44 12.78 -2.02
C PRO A 186 5.86 11.77 -1.04
N VAL A 187 6.32 10.53 -1.15
CA VAL A 187 6.09 9.48 -0.13
C VAL A 187 7.06 9.68 1.03
N ILE A 188 8.28 10.11 0.72
CA ILE A 188 9.33 10.40 1.71
C ILE A 188 10.25 11.52 1.20
N ARG A 189 10.84 12.27 2.15
CA ARG A 189 11.91 13.25 1.94
C ARG A 189 12.98 13.08 3.01
N TRP A 190 14.26 13.40 2.72
CA TRP A 190 15.37 13.38 3.67
C TRP A 190 16.37 14.52 3.48
#